data_c98b286fb72f4e10560242a909d4ab9c
#
_entry.id   c98b286fb72f4e10560242a909d4ab9c
#
_cell.length_a   1.000
_cell.length_b   1.000
_cell.length_c   1.000
_cell.angle_alpha   90.00
_cell.angle_beta   90.00
_cell.angle_gamma   90.00
#
_symmetry.space_group_name_H-M   'P 1'
#
loop_
_entity.id
_entity.type
_entity.pdbx_description
1 polymer ?
#
loop_
_entity_poly.entity_id
_entity_poly.type
_entity_poly.pdbx_seq_one_letter_code
_entity_poly.pdbx_strand_id
1 'polypeptide(L)'
;MNRPMKLFGVAVAAIMAVESVAVASTDGHRLETAKWQAAIDAASAAGGGVVEIPAGDHPTGMLRLKSNVELRLQEGARLVASGDPADYKPVKMHGSTEFRAVVAGVSVTNVAVTGKGEIFGNAWAFDYARRSQPKPSGVLFIDCRMVRLDDFTLRDAAGWGVDIKKCEDMVIRRVKVDSHAGVCTDGIDIEGRNILIEDCDVDSGDDAICVKSHDVGYPVENIVVRGCSARSHCNAFKIGTATHGVIRNVSFVHCRAFAARRVYRDLAPMPKDLLNSRPVKGAPWYLCGPGFGCINVECVDGGLVENIVVDDIEMEGYRSPIFIRGGDRRGFNDSHADTSQGRWFTLRNVVVSNVRGKADGRTPSTVTGAGRCRPCNIVLKDIDLEIPGEGENRKPYSWPGDDKAGAYPQTTLFDSYHLPAYGLFVDKADGVRMDNVKFRLRSGTTDSRPAICEK
;
A
#
# COMPACT_ATOMS: atom_id res chain seq x y z
N MET A 1 25.86 -10.32 9.10
CA MET A 1 26.80 -11.15 8.30
C MET A 1 26.27 -11.23 6.89
N ASN A 2 26.88 -10.45 5.98
CA ASN A 2 26.45 -10.37 4.58
C ASN A 2 26.91 -11.63 3.84
N ARG A 3 25.99 -12.51 3.48
CA ARG A 3 26.27 -13.49 2.42
C ARG A 3 25.90 -12.86 1.07
N PRO A 4 26.81 -12.81 0.09
CA PRO A 4 26.48 -12.33 -1.24
C PRO A 4 25.50 -13.30 -1.92
N MET A 5 24.41 -12.76 -2.44
CA MET A 5 23.50 -13.46 -3.32
C MET A 5 24.24 -13.93 -4.57
N LYS A 6 24.29 -15.24 -4.79
CA LYS A 6 24.92 -15.81 -6.00
C LYS A 6 24.14 -15.35 -7.23
N LEU A 7 24.86 -14.74 -8.16
CA LEU A 7 24.34 -14.38 -9.47
C LEU A 7 23.90 -15.63 -10.25
N PHE A 8 22.73 -15.53 -10.87
CA PHE A 8 22.17 -16.50 -11.80
C PHE A 8 23.12 -16.81 -12.96
N GLY A 9 23.44 -18.07 -13.14
CA GLY A 9 23.98 -18.56 -14.41
C GLY A 9 22.87 -18.57 -15.45
N VAL A 10 23.05 -17.88 -16.55
CA VAL A 10 22.06 -17.73 -17.63
C VAL A 10 22.05 -19.01 -18.47
N ALA A 11 21.05 -19.84 -18.32
CA ALA A 11 20.67 -20.81 -19.35
C ALA A 11 19.54 -20.22 -20.18
N VAL A 12 19.81 -19.87 -21.42
CA VAL A 12 18.82 -19.42 -22.39
C VAL A 12 18.16 -20.68 -22.95
N ALA A 13 16.93 -20.97 -22.51
CA ALA A 13 16.14 -22.03 -23.10
C ALA A 13 15.46 -21.50 -24.36
N ALA A 14 15.80 -22.06 -25.52
CA ALA A 14 15.13 -21.78 -26.78
C ALA A 14 13.69 -22.32 -26.73
N ILE A 15 12.71 -21.46 -26.96
CA ILE A 15 11.28 -21.80 -26.94
C ILE A 15 10.94 -22.49 -28.26
N MET A 16 10.59 -23.78 -28.22
CA MET A 16 9.84 -24.43 -29.31
C MET A 16 8.37 -24.00 -29.20
N ALA A 17 7.82 -23.52 -30.31
CA ALA A 17 6.42 -23.12 -30.39
C ALA A 17 5.51 -24.37 -30.23
N VAL A 18 4.77 -24.41 -29.15
CA VAL A 18 3.65 -25.35 -28.98
C VAL A 18 2.40 -24.65 -29.48
N GLU A 19 1.78 -25.17 -30.52
CA GLU A 19 0.46 -24.70 -30.94
C GLU A 19 -0.57 -25.02 -29.87
N SER A 20 -0.95 -24.02 -29.10
CA SER A 20 -1.97 -24.13 -28.06
C SER A 20 -3.34 -23.69 -28.56
N VAL A 21 -4.38 -24.43 -28.19
CA VAL A 21 -5.77 -24.06 -28.40
C VAL A 21 -6.07 -22.75 -27.65
N ALA A 22 -6.38 -21.70 -28.35
CA ALA A 22 -6.65 -20.41 -27.75
C ALA A 22 -8.13 -20.23 -27.43
N VAL A 23 -8.38 -19.74 -26.23
CA VAL A 23 -9.70 -19.28 -25.78
C VAL A 23 -9.80 -17.79 -26.13
N ALA A 24 -10.89 -17.39 -26.77
CA ALA A 24 -11.15 -15.98 -27.06
C ALA A 24 -11.59 -15.25 -25.80
N SER A 25 -11.06 -14.02 -25.59
CA SER A 25 -11.58 -13.12 -24.59
C SER A 25 -12.89 -12.47 -25.03
N THR A 26 -13.64 -11.90 -24.10
CA THR A 26 -14.86 -11.11 -24.40
C THR A 26 -14.60 -9.91 -25.31
N ASP A 27 -13.34 -9.46 -25.41
CA ASP A 27 -12.90 -8.32 -26.23
C ASP A 27 -12.43 -8.75 -27.63
N GLY A 28 -12.63 -10.02 -28.02
CA GLY A 28 -12.30 -10.56 -29.37
C GLY A 28 -10.80 -10.82 -29.58
N HIS A 29 -9.93 -10.57 -28.60
CA HIS A 29 -8.51 -10.90 -28.69
C HIS A 29 -8.23 -12.31 -28.16
N ARG A 30 -7.38 -13.04 -28.87
CA ARG A 30 -6.95 -14.37 -28.48
C ARG A 30 -5.98 -14.29 -27.29
N LEU A 31 -6.36 -14.83 -26.12
CA LEU A 31 -5.47 -14.86 -24.95
C LEU A 31 -4.23 -15.73 -25.20
N GLU A 32 -3.08 -15.23 -24.79
CA GLU A 32 -1.80 -15.95 -24.83
C GLU A 32 -1.46 -16.64 -23.49
N THR A 33 -2.41 -16.71 -22.55
CA THR A 33 -2.19 -17.31 -21.22
C THR A 33 -1.58 -18.70 -21.28
N ALA A 34 -2.12 -19.58 -22.13
CA ALA A 34 -1.64 -20.96 -22.25
C ALA A 34 -0.20 -21.02 -22.79
N LYS A 35 0.15 -20.18 -23.75
CA LYS A 35 1.51 -20.07 -24.32
C LYS A 35 2.53 -19.67 -23.24
N TRP A 36 2.24 -18.61 -22.53
CA TRP A 36 3.18 -18.11 -21.49
C TRP A 36 3.22 -19.02 -20.27
N GLN A 37 2.10 -19.63 -19.89
CA GLN A 37 2.09 -20.61 -18.83
C GLN A 37 2.90 -21.86 -19.19
N ALA A 38 2.79 -22.35 -20.42
CA ALA A 38 3.61 -23.49 -20.89
C ALA A 38 5.11 -23.17 -20.86
N ALA A 39 5.50 -21.93 -21.22
CA ALA A 39 6.89 -21.51 -21.15
C ALA A 39 7.40 -21.46 -19.68
N ILE A 40 6.58 -20.95 -18.75
CA ILE A 40 6.89 -20.93 -17.32
C ILE A 40 7.04 -22.35 -16.77
N ASP A 41 6.12 -23.25 -17.15
CA ASP A 41 6.12 -24.64 -16.70
C ASP A 41 7.34 -25.41 -17.24
N ALA A 42 7.70 -25.19 -18.51
CA ALA A 42 8.88 -25.78 -19.14
C ALA A 42 10.18 -25.29 -18.51
N ALA A 43 10.31 -23.99 -18.25
CA ALA A 43 11.46 -23.42 -17.57
C ALA A 43 11.64 -24.02 -16.17
N SER A 44 10.56 -24.14 -15.40
CA SER A 44 10.59 -24.75 -14.07
C SER A 44 10.96 -26.24 -14.12
N ALA A 45 10.41 -26.98 -15.06
CA ALA A 45 10.70 -28.41 -15.28
C ALA A 45 12.19 -28.65 -15.65
N ALA A 46 12.81 -27.70 -16.34
CA ALA A 46 14.25 -27.70 -16.65
C ALA A 46 15.15 -27.31 -15.46
N GLY A 47 14.56 -27.06 -14.27
CA GLY A 47 15.29 -26.66 -13.07
C GLY A 47 15.33 -25.15 -12.84
N GLY A 48 14.77 -24.38 -13.72
CA GLY A 48 14.69 -22.92 -13.68
C GLY A 48 15.10 -22.27 -15.00
N GLY A 49 14.89 -20.96 -15.08
CA GLY A 49 15.28 -20.20 -16.27
C GLY A 49 14.54 -18.87 -16.39
N VAL A 50 14.77 -18.21 -17.51
CA VAL A 50 14.15 -16.92 -17.85
C VAL A 50 13.12 -17.15 -18.95
N VAL A 51 11.89 -16.71 -18.70
CA VAL A 51 10.84 -16.60 -19.70
C VAL A 51 10.75 -15.14 -20.12
N GLU A 52 11.12 -14.87 -21.36
CA GLU A 52 11.12 -13.51 -21.90
C GLU A 52 9.82 -13.20 -22.64
N ILE A 53 9.15 -12.13 -22.23
CA ILE A 53 7.99 -11.58 -22.93
C ILE A 53 8.54 -10.50 -23.88
N PRO A 54 8.45 -10.67 -25.20
CA PRO A 54 8.99 -9.73 -26.17
C PRO A 54 8.15 -8.45 -26.26
N ALA A 55 8.66 -7.43 -26.95
CA ALA A 55 7.89 -6.23 -27.23
C ALA A 55 6.56 -6.54 -27.95
N GLY A 56 5.51 -5.79 -27.60
CA GLY A 56 4.15 -5.96 -28.12
C GLY A 56 3.13 -6.22 -27.00
N ASP A 57 1.86 -6.29 -27.40
CA ASP A 57 0.74 -6.57 -26.51
C ASP A 57 0.50 -8.08 -26.42
N HIS A 58 0.43 -8.58 -25.19
CA HIS A 58 0.20 -9.99 -24.86
C HIS A 58 -1.03 -10.13 -23.98
N PRO A 59 -2.24 -10.29 -24.56
CA PRO A 59 -3.46 -10.49 -23.79
C PRO A 59 -3.38 -11.77 -22.95
N THR A 60 -3.63 -11.67 -21.66
CA THR A 60 -3.49 -12.79 -20.74
C THR A 60 -4.50 -12.76 -19.61
N GLY A 61 -4.90 -13.93 -19.14
CA GLY A 61 -5.46 -14.13 -17.81
C GLY A 61 -4.34 -14.25 -16.77
N MET A 62 -4.55 -15.09 -15.74
CA MET A 62 -3.56 -15.27 -14.68
C MET A 62 -2.40 -16.16 -15.12
N LEU A 63 -1.17 -15.64 -15.02
CA LEU A 63 0.07 -16.40 -15.12
C LEU A 63 0.55 -16.81 -13.73
N ARG A 64 0.82 -18.11 -13.55
CA ARG A 64 1.32 -18.67 -12.30
C ARG A 64 2.81 -18.96 -12.40
N LEU A 65 3.60 -18.20 -11.67
CA LEU A 65 5.03 -18.41 -11.59
C LEU A 65 5.36 -19.69 -10.80
N LYS A 66 6.47 -20.28 -11.14
CA LYS A 66 7.04 -21.49 -10.53
C LYS A 66 8.40 -21.18 -9.92
N SER A 67 8.86 -22.02 -9.01
CA SER A 67 10.18 -21.87 -8.40
C SER A 67 11.29 -21.85 -9.44
N ASN A 68 12.31 -21.04 -9.19
CA ASN A 68 13.47 -20.84 -10.04
C ASN A 68 13.19 -20.20 -11.42
N VAL A 69 12.03 -19.56 -11.60
CA VAL A 69 11.66 -18.91 -12.87
C VAL A 69 11.69 -17.38 -12.72
N GLU A 70 12.32 -16.74 -13.68
CA GLU A 70 12.22 -15.30 -13.90
C GLU A 70 11.31 -15.02 -15.09
N LEU A 71 10.24 -14.24 -14.87
CA LEU A 71 9.43 -13.66 -15.95
C LEU A 71 10.01 -12.29 -16.27
N ARG A 72 10.60 -12.15 -17.46
CA ARG A 72 11.25 -10.91 -17.89
C ARG A 72 10.45 -10.23 -18.99
N LEU A 73 9.98 -9.02 -18.69
CA LEU A 73 9.26 -8.17 -19.65
C LEU A 73 10.27 -7.32 -20.40
N GLN A 74 10.48 -7.57 -21.67
CA GLN A 74 11.37 -6.75 -22.50
C GLN A 74 10.83 -5.31 -22.63
N GLU A 75 11.67 -4.37 -22.95
CA GLU A 75 11.24 -3.00 -23.26
C GLU A 75 10.20 -3.01 -24.38
N GLY A 76 9.05 -2.34 -24.17
CA GLY A 76 7.92 -2.37 -25.08
C GLY A 76 7.00 -3.61 -24.97
N ALA A 77 7.33 -4.57 -24.13
CA ALA A 77 6.41 -5.67 -23.80
C ALA A 77 5.27 -5.19 -22.91
N ARG A 78 4.06 -5.63 -23.17
CA ARG A 78 2.90 -5.34 -22.33
C ARG A 78 2.03 -6.58 -22.12
N LEU A 79 1.99 -7.08 -20.89
CA LEU A 79 0.99 -8.06 -20.48
C LEU A 79 -0.34 -7.33 -20.29
N VAL A 80 -1.33 -7.61 -21.12
CA VAL A 80 -2.65 -6.98 -21.07
C VAL A 80 -3.63 -7.92 -20.38
N ALA A 81 -4.08 -7.54 -19.18
CA ALA A 81 -5.01 -8.33 -18.40
C ALA A 81 -6.36 -8.50 -19.10
N SER A 82 -6.90 -9.72 -19.14
CA SER A 82 -8.27 -9.99 -19.59
C SER A 82 -9.29 -9.25 -18.74
N GLY A 83 -10.33 -8.72 -19.36
CA GLY A 83 -11.47 -8.12 -18.67
C GLY A 83 -12.46 -9.15 -18.11
N ASP A 84 -12.28 -10.44 -18.37
CA ASP A 84 -13.15 -11.49 -17.86
C ASP A 84 -12.61 -12.09 -16.55
N PRO A 85 -13.34 -11.95 -15.42
CA PRO A 85 -12.94 -12.56 -14.14
C PRO A 85 -12.75 -14.08 -14.19
N ALA A 86 -13.36 -14.78 -15.15
CA ALA A 86 -13.24 -16.24 -15.32
C ALA A 86 -11.83 -16.67 -15.75
N ASP A 87 -11.04 -15.77 -16.36
CA ASP A 87 -9.66 -16.03 -16.78
C ASP A 87 -8.66 -16.02 -15.61
N TYR A 88 -9.14 -15.73 -14.40
CA TYR A 88 -8.33 -15.67 -13.19
C TYR A 88 -8.75 -16.74 -12.20
N LYS A 89 -8.14 -17.93 -12.29
CA LYS A 89 -8.40 -19.02 -11.34
C LYS A 89 -7.95 -18.60 -9.94
N PRO A 90 -8.83 -18.63 -8.92
CA PRO A 90 -8.47 -18.16 -7.61
C PRO A 90 -7.35 -18.98 -6.98
N VAL A 91 -6.53 -18.31 -6.20
CA VAL A 91 -5.60 -18.91 -5.25
C VAL A 91 -6.10 -18.67 -3.84
N LYS A 92 -5.90 -19.63 -2.94
CA LYS A 92 -6.35 -19.53 -1.55
C LYS A 92 -5.14 -19.42 -0.63
N MET A 93 -5.22 -18.51 0.30
CA MET A 93 -4.39 -18.51 1.49
C MET A 93 -5.12 -19.31 2.57
N HIS A 94 -4.46 -19.70 3.66
CA HIS A 94 -5.10 -20.41 4.77
C HIS A 94 -6.45 -19.77 5.13
N GLY A 95 -7.53 -20.54 4.98
CA GLY A 95 -8.90 -20.07 5.14
C GLY A 95 -9.67 -20.00 3.81
N SER A 96 -10.75 -19.24 3.80
CA SER A 96 -11.68 -19.15 2.67
C SER A 96 -11.40 -17.99 1.69
N THR A 97 -10.47 -17.09 2.01
CA THR A 97 -10.21 -15.91 1.18
C THR A 97 -9.54 -16.29 -0.12
N GLU A 98 -10.17 -15.90 -1.22
CA GLU A 98 -9.69 -16.13 -2.58
C GLU A 98 -9.04 -14.87 -3.13
N PHE A 99 -7.86 -15.05 -3.71
CA PHE A 99 -7.11 -14.00 -4.38
C PHE A 99 -6.97 -14.29 -5.87
N ARG A 100 -6.84 -13.25 -6.66
CA ARG A 100 -6.61 -13.31 -8.11
C ARG A 100 -5.61 -12.24 -8.51
N ALA A 101 -4.80 -12.52 -9.52
CA ALA A 101 -3.83 -11.55 -10.03
C ALA A 101 -3.52 -11.81 -11.51
N VAL A 102 -2.93 -10.84 -12.17
CA VAL A 102 -2.40 -11.03 -13.53
C VAL A 102 -1.16 -11.93 -13.48
N VAL A 103 -0.26 -11.69 -12.53
CA VAL A 103 0.93 -12.54 -12.26
C VAL A 103 0.89 -12.97 -10.81
N ALA A 104 0.95 -14.27 -10.55
CA ALA A 104 0.90 -14.81 -9.20
C ALA A 104 1.99 -15.86 -8.93
N GLY A 105 2.57 -15.82 -7.73
CA GLY A 105 3.39 -16.87 -7.14
C GLY A 105 2.77 -17.38 -5.84
N VAL A 106 2.67 -18.67 -5.64
CA VAL A 106 2.14 -19.26 -4.41
C VAL A 106 3.05 -20.40 -3.96
N SER A 107 3.58 -20.28 -2.74
CA SER A 107 4.50 -21.25 -2.15
C SER A 107 5.69 -21.58 -3.07
N VAL A 108 6.24 -20.59 -3.75
CA VAL A 108 7.38 -20.71 -4.66
C VAL A 108 8.61 -19.99 -4.09
N THR A 109 9.78 -20.44 -4.52
CA THR A 109 11.04 -19.86 -4.08
C THR A 109 11.94 -19.51 -5.26
N ASN A 110 12.80 -18.48 -5.08
CA ASN A 110 13.75 -18.04 -6.09
C ASN A 110 13.03 -17.66 -7.40
N VAL A 111 12.15 -16.67 -7.32
CA VAL A 111 11.28 -16.26 -8.42
C VAL A 111 11.40 -14.76 -8.66
N ALA A 112 11.26 -14.35 -9.92
CA ALA A 112 11.38 -12.94 -10.24
C ALA A 112 10.37 -12.49 -11.32
N VAL A 113 9.97 -11.21 -11.23
CA VAL A 113 9.36 -10.44 -12.32
C VAL A 113 10.26 -9.25 -12.58
N THR A 114 10.76 -9.10 -13.80
CA THR A 114 11.77 -8.08 -14.09
C THR A 114 11.61 -7.49 -15.48
N GLY A 115 12.42 -6.47 -15.77
CA GLY A 115 12.54 -5.87 -17.10
C GLY A 115 11.76 -4.57 -17.24
N LYS A 116 11.86 -3.92 -18.39
CA LYS A 116 11.32 -2.57 -18.61
C LYS A 116 9.93 -2.54 -19.27
N GLY A 117 9.28 -3.70 -19.35
CA GLY A 117 7.93 -3.80 -19.89
C GLY A 117 6.84 -3.40 -18.88
N GLU A 118 5.61 -3.61 -19.28
CA GLU A 118 4.42 -3.20 -18.53
C GLU A 118 3.51 -4.39 -18.21
N ILE A 119 2.95 -4.40 -17.01
CA ILE A 119 1.76 -5.18 -16.66
C ILE A 119 0.59 -4.19 -16.64
N PHE A 120 -0.31 -4.29 -17.61
CA PHE A 120 -1.51 -3.48 -17.71
C PHE A 120 -2.70 -4.25 -17.15
N GLY A 121 -3.19 -3.82 -15.99
CA GLY A 121 -4.25 -4.51 -15.26
C GLY A 121 -5.64 -4.36 -15.83
N ASN A 122 -5.83 -3.52 -16.88
CA ASN A 122 -7.09 -3.32 -17.62
C ASN A 122 -8.29 -3.07 -16.70
N ALA A 123 -8.08 -2.34 -15.64
CA ALA A 123 -9.03 -2.13 -14.55
C ALA A 123 -10.40 -1.62 -15.02
N TRP A 124 -10.44 -0.87 -16.12
CA TRP A 124 -11.66 -0.30 -16.71
C TRP A 124 -12.63 -1.33 -17.29
N ALA A 125 -12.16 -2.56 -17.53
CA ALA A 125 -13.00 -3.67 -17.96
C ALA A 125 -13.83 -4.30 -16.82
N PHE A 126 -13.54 -3.93 -15.54
CA PHE A 126 -14.21 -4.51 -14.37
C PHE A 126 -15.30 -3.60 -13.83
N ASP A 127 -16.42 -4.20 -13.41
CA ASP A 127 -17.54 -3.49 -12.79
C ASP A 127 -17.28 -3.24 -11.30
N TYR A 128 -16.90 -2.01 -10.96
CA TYR A 128 -16.67 -1.62 -9.56
C TYR A 128 -17.96 -1.43 -8.75
N ALA A 129 -19.12 -1.32 -9.40
CA ALA A 129 -20.42 -1.32 -8.72
C ALA A 129 -20.74 -2.71 -8.16
N ARG A 130 -20.26 -3.77 -8.81
CA ARG A 130 -20.40 -5.15 -8.33
C ARG A 130 -19.28 -5.47 -7.34
N ARG A 131 -19.52 -5.25 -6.06
CA ARG A 131 -18.56 -5.62 -5.01
C ARG A 131 -18.19 -7.11 -5.00
N SER A 132 -19.11 -7.97 -5.41
CA SER A 132 -18.90 -9.43 -5.50
C SER A 132 -18.07 -9.85 -6.71
N GLN A 133 -17.89 -8.98 -7.71
CA GLN A 133 -17.05 -9.29 -8.84
C GLN A 133 -15.58 -9.28 -8.41
N PRO A 134 -14.86 -10.40 -8.60
CA PRO A 134 -13.45 -10.45 -8.28
C PRO A 134 -12.66 -9.47 -9.14
N LYS A 135 -11.77 -8.73 -8.51
CA LYS A 135 -10.84 -7.80 -9.16
C LYS A 135 -9.42 -8.30 -8.96
N PRO A 136 -8.72 -8.70 -10.03
CA PRO A 136 -7.37 -9.20 -9.91
C PRO A 136 -6.39 -8.10 -9.48
N SER A 137 -5.48 -8.44 -8.58
CA SER A 137 -4.28 -7.63 -8.33
C SER A 137 -3.36 -7.66 -9.56
N GLY A 138 -2.46 -6.70 -9.68
CA GLY A 138 -1.46 -6.73 -10.75
C GLY A 138 -0.49 -7.89 -10.55
N VAL A 139 0.18 -7.91 -9.39
CA VAL A 139 1.14 -8.94 -8.99
C VAL A 139 0.80 -9.44 -7.59
N LEU A 140 0.80 -10.76 -7.38
CA LEU A 140 0.48 -11.39 -6.10
C LEU A 140 1.51 -12.46 -5.74
N PHE A 141 2.07 -12.39 -4.53
CA PHE A 141 2.88 -13.46 -3.98
C PHE A 141 2.35 -13.88 -2.61
N ILE A 142 2.15 -15.18 -2.43
CA ILE A 142 1.66 -15.80 -1.19
C ILE A 142 2.62 -16.90 -0.74
N ASP A 143 3.10 -16.86 0.51
CA ASP A 143 4.00 -17.85 1.12
C ASP A 143 5.27 -18.11 0.28
N CYS A 144 5.86 -17.06 -0.28
CA CYS A 144 7.01 -17.15 -1.18
C CYS A 144 8.31 -16.71 -0.50
N ARG A 145 9.46 -17.20 -1.02
CA ARG A 145 10.79 -16.80 -0.53
C ARG A 145 11.72 -16.45 -1.68
N MET A 146 12.70 -15.56 -1.41
CA MET A 146 13.68 -15.10 -2.39
C MET A 146 13.00 -14.56 -3.67
N VAL A 147 12.11 -13.57 -3.48
CA VAL A 147 11.36 -12.95 -4.58
C VAL A 147 12.04 -11.65 -5.00
N ARG A 148 12.18 -11.44 -6.30
CA ARG A 148 12.70 -10.20 -6.87
C ARG A 148 11.70 -9.58 -7.84
N LEU A 149 11.27 -8.37 -7.54
CA LEU A 149 10.47 -7.51 -8.42
C LEU A 149 11.33 -6.32 -8.82
N ASP A 150 11.59 -6.12 -10.13
CA ASP A 150 12.61 -5.17 -10.54
C ASP A 150 12.33 -4.53 -11.91
N ASP A 151 12.27 -3.20 -11.94
CA ASP A 151 12.35 -2.35 -13.14
C ASP A 151 11.15 -2.38 -14.11
N PHE A 152 10.03 -3.00 -13.76
CA PHE A 152 8.82 -2.99 -14.58
C PHE A 152 7.82 -1.91 -14.16
N THR A 153 6.88 -1.62 -15.08
CA THR A 153 5.73 -0.75 -14.81
C THR A 153 4.48 -1.58 -14.60
N LEU A 154 3.70 -1.25 -13.57
CA LEU A 154 2.36 -1.77 -13.35
C LEU A 154 1.36 -0.62 -13.51
N ARG A 155 0.41 -0.79 -14.42
CA ARG A 155 -0.59 0.24 -14.74
C ARG A 155 -2.00 -0.28 -14.56
N ASP A 156 -2.86 0.53 -13.95
CA ASP A 156 -4.30 0.34 -13.81
C ASP A 156 -4.69 -1.11 -13.42
N ALA A 157 -4.13 -1.60 -12.30
CA ALA A 157 -4.57 -2.85 -11.68
C ALA A 157 -6.04 -2.74 -11.26
N ALA A 158 -6.81 -3.81 -11.44
CA ALA A 158 -8.22 -3.80 -11.05
C ALA A 158 -8.42 -3.89 -9.54
N GLY A 159 -7.50 -4.54 -8.83
CA GLY A 159 -7.37 -4.55 -7.38
C GLY A 159 -6.08 -3.86 -6.93
N TRP A 160 -5.42 -4.42 -5.93
CA TRP A 160 -4.12 -3.92 -5.47
C TRP A 160 -3.06 -4.08 -6.55
N GLY A 161 -2.12 -3.15 -6.60
CA GLY A 161 -1.01 -3.20 -7.57
C GLY A 161 -0.09 -4.40 -7.30
N VAL A 162 0.73 -4.30 -6.28
CA VAL A 162 1.60 -5.38 -5.79
C VAL A 162 1.09 -5.83 -4.43
N ASP A 163 0.69 -7.09 -4.34
CA ASP A 163 0.08 -7.69 -3.15
C ASP A 163 0.96 -8.81 -2.61
N ILE A 164 1.61 -8.58 -1.49
CA ILE A 164 2.56 -9.52 -0.86
C ILE A 164 1.99 -10.06 0.44
N LYS A 165 1.86 -11.38 0.53
CA LYS A 165 1.32 -12.06 1.72
C LYS A 165 2.25 -13.14 2.22
N LYS A 166 2.73 -13.00 3.45
CA LYS A 166 3.58 -13.98 4.16
C LYS A 166 4.85 -14.37 3.38
N CYS A 167 5.44 -13.42 2.67
CA CYS A 167 6.66 -13.66 1.92
C CYS A 167 7.91 -13.31 2.74
N GLU A 168 9.03 -13.91 2.37
CA GLU A 168 10.32 -13.72 3.05
C GLU A 168 11.44 -13.46 2.05
N ASP A 169 12.43 -12.67 2.47
CA ASP A 169 13.65 -12.41 1.71
C ASP A 169 13.34 -11.82 0.32
N MET A 170 12.66 -10.67 0.28
CA MET A 170 12.25 -10.01 -0.96
C MET A 170 13.00 -8.71 -1.23
N VAL A 171 13.16 -8.44 -2.52
CA VAL A 171 13.60 -7.14 -3.02
C VAL A 171 12.59 -6.64 -4.06
N ILE A 172 12.05 -5.44 -3.84
CA ILE A 172 11.20 -4.71 -4.78
C ILE A 172 11.92 -3.40 -5.08
N ARG A 173 12.38 -3.19 -6.30
CA ARG A 173 13.12 -1.99 -6.62
C ARG A 173 12.83 -1.46 -8.02
N ARG A 174 12.86 -0.15 -8.17
CA ARG A 174 12.61 0.57 -9.42
C ARG A 174 11.28 0.17 -10.10
N VAL A 175 10.36 -0.40 -9.35
CA VAL A 175 9.02 -0.71 -9.83
C VAL A 175 8.21 0.60 -9.87
N LYS A 176 7.53 0.81 -11.00
CA LYS A 176 6.60 1.93 -11.15
C LYS A 176 5.19 1.41 -11.06
N VAL A 177 4.39 2.01 -10.20
CA VAL A 177 2.95 1.73 -10.09
C VAL A 177 2.19 3.01 -10.45
N ASP A 178 1.24 2.90 -11.37
CA ASP A 178 0.32 3.98 -11.75
C ASP A 178 -1.09 3.38 -11.86
N SER A 179 -1.85 3.39 -10.75
CA SER A 179 -3.09 2.64 -10.63
C SER A 179 -4.17 3.44 -9.90
N HIS A 180 -5.15 3.98 -10.66
CA HIS A 180 -6.18 4.87 -10.16
C HIS A 180 -7.61 4.50 -10.58
N ALA A 181 -7.79 3.35 -11.22
CA ALA A 181 -9.04 3.04 -11.90
C ALA A 181 -10.23 2.76 -10.98
N GLY A 182 -10.02 2.58 -9.68
CA GLY A 182 -11.11 2.28 -8.76
C GLY A 182 -10.78 2.53 -7.31
N VAL A 183 -11.68 2.09 -6.44
CA VAL A 183 -11.47 2.07 -4.99
C VAL A 183 -10.62 0.85 -4.61
N CYS A 184 -9.84 0.94 -3.53
CA CYS A 184 -8.91 -0.10 -3.10
C CYS A 184 -7.88 -0.46 -4.19
N THR A 185 -7.33 0.55 -4.85
CA THR A 185 -6.22 0.41 -5.79
C THR A 185 -4.92 0.81 -5.10
N ASP A 186 -4.60 0.09 -4.02
CA ASP A 186 -3.36 0.26 -3.27
C ASP A 186 -2.15 -0.02 -4.19
N GLY A 187 -1.04 0.68 -3.96
CA GLY A 187 0.14 0.56 -4.81
C GLY A 187 0.95 -0.70 -4.50
N ILE A 188 1.58 -0.73 -3.33
CA ILE A 188 2.41 -1.85 -2.85
C ILE A 188 1.99 -2.20 -1.43
N ASP A 189 1.37 -3.34 -1.25
CA ASP A 189 0.94 -3.88 0.03
C ASP A 189 1.85 -5.02 0.49
N ILE A 190 2.34 -4.89 1.72
CA ILE A 190 3.37 -5.79 2.26
C ILE A 190 2.89 -6.48 3.54
N GLU A 191 2.87 -7.79 3.50
CA GLU A 191 2.80 -8.68 4.66
C GLU A 191 3.92 -9.71 4.55
N GLY A 192 5.05 -9.48 5.24
CA GLY A 192 6.21 -10.36 5.06
C GLY A 192 7.36 -10.07 6.01
N ARG A 193 8.51 -10.71 5.77
CA ARG A 193 9.74 -10.58 6.56
C ARG A 193 10.96 -10.37 5.69
N ASN A 194 11.93 -9.56 6.17
CA ASN A 194 13.18 -9.28 5.47
C ASN A 194 12.94 -8.73 4.06
N ILE A 195 12.21 -7.62 3.95
CA ILE A 195 11.81 -7.04 2.66
C ILE A 195 12.47 -5.67 2.47
N LEU A 196 13.10 -5.50 1.33
CA LEU A 196 13.61 -4.21 0.87
C LEU A 196 12.75 -3.70 -0.29
N ILE A 197 12.24 -2.46 -0.14
CA ILE A 197 11.56 -1.70 -1.20
C ILE A 197 12.41 -0.47 -1.47
N GLU A 198 12.93 -0.35 -2.69
CA GLU A 198 13.95 0.65 -3.01
C GLU A 198 13.68 1.33 -4.35
N ASP A 199 13.80 2.65 -4.38
CA ASP A 199 13.75 3.47 -5.60
C ASP A 199 12.46 3.25 -6.43
N CYS A 200 11.35 2.92 -5.79
CA CYS A 200 10.05 2.74 -6.44
C CYS A 200 9.33 4.08 -6.61
N ASP A 201 8.56 4.22 -7.70
CA ASP A 201 7.68 5.36 -7.96
C ASP A 201 6.23 4.87 -7.98
N VAL A 202 5.49 5.13 -6.92
CA VAL A 202 4.14 4.61 -6.69
C VAL A 202 3.15 5.75 -6.75
N ASP A 203 2.15 5.63 -7.61
CA ASP A 203 1.05 6.59 -7.77
C ASP A 203 -0.28 5.81 -7.79
N SER A 204 -1.07 5.91 -6.73
CA SER A 204 -2.20 5.03 -6.48
C SER A 204 -3.48 5.78 -6.10
N GLY A 205 -4.61 5.15 -6.34
CA GLY A 205 -5.91 5.68 -5.91
C GLY A 205 -6.19 5.49 -4.43
N ASP A 206 -5.64 4.44 -3.82
CA ASP A 206 -5.69 4.17 -2.38
C ASP A 206 -4.26 4.22 -1.80
N ASP A 207 -3.93 3.53 -0.71
CA ASP A 207 -2.63 3.61 -0.04
C ASP A 207 -1.46 3.33 -1.01
N ALA A 208 -0.38 4.14 -0.99
CA ALA A 208 0.70 3.96 -1.95
C ALA A 208 1.65 2.82 -1.53
N ILE A 209 2.29 2.92 -0.37
CA ILE A 209 3.15 1.85 0.18
C ILE A 209 2.68 1.55 1.60
N CYS A 210 2.18 0.34 1.79
CA CYS A 210 1.46 -0.03 2.99
C CYS A 210 1.96 -1.35 3.58
N VAL A 211 2.24 -1.37 4.89
CA VAL A 211 2.60 -2.58 5.65
C VAL A 211 1.38 -3.03 6.45
N LYS A 212 0.95 -4.26 6.27
CA LYS A 212 -0.25 -4.84 6.87
C LYS A 212 0.07 -6.14 7.60
N SER A 213 -0.75 -6.51 8.58
CA SER A 213 -0.71 -7.81 9.24
C SER A 213 -2.13 -8.33 9.41
N HIS A 214 -2.49 -9.35 8.64
CA HIS A 214 -3.80 -10.02 8.71
C HIS A 214 -3.76 -11.29 9.55
N ASP A 215 -2.58 -11.89 9.76
CA ASP A 215 -2.42 -13.14 10.49
C ASP A 215 -1.68 -12.93 11.80
N VAL A 216 -2.35 -13.29 12.89
CA VAL A 216 -1.80 -13.25 14.26
C VAL A 216 -0.56 -14.11 14.42
N GLY A 217 -0.50 -15.25 13.75
CA GLY A 217 0.58 -16.22 13.83
C GLY A 217 1.79 -15.91 12.94
N TYR A 218 1.72 -14.86 12.11
CA TYR A 218 2.80 -14.49 11.20
C TYR A 218 3.33 -13.09 11.49
N PRO A 219 4.51 -12.95 12.13
CA PRO A 219 5.10 -11.64 12.36
C PRO A 219 5.55 -11.01 11.05
N VAL A 220 5.19 -9.74 10.87
CA VAL A 220 5.63 -8.86 9.78
C VAL A 220 6.80 -8.04 10.32
N GLU A 221 7.99 -8.24 9.77
CA GLU A 221 9.18 -7.66 10.38
C GLU A 221 10.35 -7.43 9.44
N ASN A 222 11.25 -6.51 9.84
CA ASN A 222 12.48 -6.20 9.12
C ASN A 222 12.18 -5.70 7.69
N ILE A 223 11.36 -4.65 7.59
CA ILE A 223 10.98 -4.04 6.31
C ILE A 223 11.66 -2.68 6.20
N VAL A 224 12.33 -2.46 5.07
CA VAL A 224 12.96 -1.19 4.73
C VAL A 224 12.37 -0.67 3.44
N VAL A 225 11.80 0.53 3.49
CA VAL A 225 11.36 1.31 2.33
C VAL A 225 12.29 2.51 2.22
N ARG A 226 13.03 2.62 1.12
CA ARG A 226 13.98 3.72 0.94
C ARG A 226 14.02 4.27 -0.47
N GLY A 227 14.32 5.57 -0.60
CA GLY A 227 14.46 6.23 -1.90
C GLY A 227 13.20 6.28 -2.74
N CYS A 228 12.04 5.93 -2.16
CA CYS A 228 10.78 5.82 -2.88
C CYS A 228 10.06 7.15 -3.01
N SER A 229 9.33 7.31 -4.12
CA SER A 229 8.34 8.37 -4.30
C SER A 229 6.94 7.78 -4.20
N ALA A 230 6.14 8.28 -3.25
CA ALA A 230 4.76 7.84 -3.03
C ALA A 230 3.79 8.96 -3.36
N ARG A 231 2.78 8.64 -4.16
CA ARG A 231 1.65 9.50 -4.49
C ARG A 231 0.37 8.73 -4.26
N SER A 232 -0.59 9.39 -3.64
CA SER A 232 -1.84 8.72 -3.33
C SER A 232 -2.96 9.75 -3.11
N HIS A 233 -4.18 9.35 -3.43
CA HIS A 233 -5.37 10.05 -2.94
C HIS A 233 -5.71 9.66 -1.50
N CYS A 234 -5.11 8.60 -0.96
CA CYS A 234 -5.30 8.11 0.39
C CYS A 234 -4.04 8.36 1.23
N ASN A 235 -3.19 7.39 1.47
CA ASN A 235 -2.02 7.55 2.32
C ASN A 235 -0.73 7.23 1.57
N ALA A 236 0.35 8.01 1.81
CA ALA A 236 1.62 7.76 1.13
C ALA A 236 2.37 6.57 1.74
N PHE A 237 2.72 6.67 3.02
CA PHE A 237 3.44 5.65 3.77
C PHE A 237 2.59 5.22 4.96
N LYS A 238 2.21 3.95 4.98
CA LYS A 238 1.24 3.47 5.97
C LYS A 238 1.66 2.16 6.64
N ILE A 239 1.43 2.08 7.92
CA ILE A 239 1.34 0.84 8.68
C ILE A 239 -0.11 0.69 9.13
N GLY A 240 -0.77 -0.36 8.66
CA GLY A 240 -2.19 -0.60 8.88
C GLY A 240 -2.99 -0.61 7.56
N THR A 241 -4.31 -0.52 7.52
CA THR A 241 -5.21 -0.56 8.68
C THR A 241 -5.20 -1.93 9.38
N ALA A 242 -4.97 -3.04 8.62
CA ALA A 242 -4.90 -4.37 9.19
C ALA A 242 -3.66 -4.50 10.09
N THR A 243 -3.91 -4.59 11.40
CA THR A 243 -2.90 -4.71 12.45
C THR A 243 -3.32 -5.78 13.45
N HIS A 244 -3.58 -7.00 12.93
CA HIS A 244 -4.06 -8.10 13.77
C HIS A 244 -2.92 -8.79 14.53
N GLY A 245 -1.76 -8.94 13.89
CA GLY A 245 -0.59 -9.60 14.44
C GLY A 245 0.52 -8.62 14.84
N VAL A 246 1.75 -9.09 14.72
CA VAL A 246 2.95 -8.33 15.05
C VAL A 246 3.48 -7.62 13.81
N ILE A 247 3.70 -6.31 13.90
CA ILE A 247 4.46 -5.51 12.93
C ILE A 247 5.61 -4.86 13.68
N ARG A 248 6.86 -5.13 13.29
CA ARG A 248 8.02 -4.55 13.96
C ARG A 248 9.23 -4.35 13.06
N ASN A 249 10.12 -3.44 13.48
CA ASN A 249 11.34 -3.12 12.75
C ASN A 249 11.05 -2.70 11.31
N VAL A 250 10.19 -1.71 11.15
CA VAL A 250 9.82 -1.13 9.84
C VAL A 250 10.40 0.26 9.72
N SER A 251 11.02 0.55 8.57
CA SER A 251 11.55 1.88 8.30
C SER A 251 11.12 2.41 6.93
N PHE A 252 10.77 3.70 6.91
CA PHE A 252 10.57 4.51 5.71
C PHE A 252 11.61 5.61 5.76
N VAL A 253 12.59 5.58 4.84
CA VAL A 253 13.74 6.49 4.92
C VAL A 253 14.09 7.09 3.56
N HIS A 254 14.50 8.36 3.55
CA HIS A 254 14.89 9.08 2.33
C HIS A 254 13.81 9.04 1.23
N CYS A 255 12.55 9.24 1.62
CA CYS A 255 11.42 9.10 0.71
C CYS A 255 10.73 10.44 0.45
N ARG A 256 9.90 10.46 -0.59
CA ARG A 256 9.12 11.63 -0.97
C ARG A 256 7.65 11.28 -1.09
N ALA A 257 6.80 12.18 -0.64
CA ALA A 257 5.36 12.02 -0.73
C ALA A 257 4.74 13.24 -1.43
N PHE A 258 4.04 13.01 -2.53
CA PHE A 258 3.43 14.08 -3.32
C PHE A 258 1.96 13.78 -3.62
N ALA A 259 1.21 14.81 -4.05
CA ALA A 259 -0.12 14.60 -4.59
C ALA A 259 -0.12 13.59 -5.74
N ALA A 260 -1.20 12.83 -5.87
CA ALA A 260 -1.42 11.95 -7.01
C ALA A 260 -1.34 12.73 -8.33
N ARG A 261 -0.68 12.16 -9.35
CA ARG A 261 -0.54 12.78 -10.67
C ARG A 261 -1.86 12.80 -11.44
N ARG A 262 -2.64 11.72 -11.27
CA ARG A 262 -3.90 11.53 -11.96
C ARG A 262 -5.03 11.86 -11.00
N VAL A 263 -5.91 12.76 -11.38
CA VAL A 263 -7.15 13.02 -10.66
C VAL A 263 -8.31 12.30 -11.35
N TYR A 264 -9.25 11.84 -10.57
CA TYR A 264 -10.37 11.03 -11.03
C TYR A 264 -11.13 11.62 -12.24
N ARG A 265 -11.33 12.97 -12.26
CA ARG A 265 -11.99 13.68 -13.37
C ARG A 265 -11.26 13.59 -14.71
N ASP A 266 -9.94 13.37 -14.68
CA ASP A 266 -9.06 13.31 -15.85
C ASP A 266 -8.92 11.88 -16.39
N LEU A 267 -9.51 10.92 -15.69
CA LEU A 267 -9.59 9.51 -16.08
C LEU A 267 -10.82 9.28 -16.98
N ALA A 268 -10.90 10.01 -18.10
CA ALA A 268 -11.97 9.77 -19.09
C ALA A 268 -11.56 8.64 -20.04
N PRO A 269 -12.52 7.79 -20.46
CA PRO A 269 -13.94 7.85 -20.12
C PRO A 269 -14.29 6.88 -18.99
N MET A 270 -14.42 7.39 -17.78
CA MET A 270 -15.07 6.59 -16.74
C MET A 270 -16.54 6.39 -17.11
N PRO A 271 -17.09 5.18 -17.01
CA PRO A 271 -18.52 4.97 -17.11
C PRO A 271 -19.22 5.87 -16.08
N LYS A 272 -20.23 6.62 -16.53
CA LYS A 272 -21.00 7.53 -15.66
C LYS A 272 -21.58 6.81 -14.45
N ASP A 273 -21.80 5.53 -14.58
CA ASP A 273 -22.34 4.64 -13.55
C ASP A 273 -21.34 4.41 -12.40
N LEU A 274 -20.03 4.45 -12.64
CA LEU A 274 -19.01 4.40 -11.60
C LEU A 274 -18.99 5.67 -10.75
N LEU A 275 -19.29 6.83 -11.35
CA LEU A 275 -19.48 8.09 -10.63
C LEU A 275 -20.71 8.06 -9.72
N ASN A 276 -21.70 7.22 -10.02
CA ASN A 276 -22.96 7.11 -9.30
C ASN A 276 -23.09 5.82 -8.51
N SER A 277 -22.17 4.84 -8.65
CA SER A 277 -22.22 3.58 -7.93
C SER A 277 -21.83 3.76 -6.45
N ARG A 278 -22.58 3.13 -5.54
CA ARG A 278 -22.15 2.97 -4.15
C ARG A 278 -21.06 1.90 -4.09
N PRO A 279 -19.98 2.12 -3.39
CA PRO A 279 -19.70 3.07 -2.29
C PRO A 279 -19.19 4.43 -2.74
N VAL A 280 -19.22 4.71 -4.02
CA VAL A 280 -18.67 5.91 -4.65
C VAL A 280 -19.63 7.11 -4.52
N LYS A 281 -20.86 6.91 -4.05
CA LYS A 281 -21.77 8.02 -3.78
C LYS A 281 -21.20 8.88 -2.65
N GLY A 282 -20.52 9.97 -3.04
CA GLY A 282 -19.75 10.84 -2.16
C GLY A 282 -18.22 10.69 -2.26
N ALA A 283 -17.72 9.73 -3.03
CA ALA A 283 -16.28 9.48 -3.17
C ALA A 283 -15.55 10.32 -4.24
N PRO A 284 -16.17 11.00 -5.20
CA PRO A 284 -15.43 11.87 -6.12
C PRO A 284 -14.53 12.88 -5.43
N TRP A 285 -14.88 13.30 -4.23
CA TRP A 285 -14.12 14.31 -3.51
C TRP A 285 -12.77 13.81 -2.97
N TYR A 286 -12.65 12.56 -2.56
CA TYR A 286 -11.37 12.05 -2.06
C TYR A 286 -10.42 11.67 -3.19
N LEU A 287 -10.93 11.26 -4.35
CA LEU A 287 -10.13 10.97 -5.53
C LEU A 287 -9.75 12.22 -6.36
N CYS A 288 -10.16 13.41 -5.94
CA CYS A 288 -9.91 14.66 -6.66
C CYS A 288 -9.15 15.69 -5.83
N GLY A 289 -8.87 15.39 -4.58
CA GLY A 289 -8.21 16.30 -3.63
C GLY A 289 -6.82 15.83 -3.21
N PRO A 290 -6.20 16.56 -2.28
CA PRO A 290 -4.99 16.11 -1.62
C PRO A 290 -5.20 14.78 -0.91
N GLY A 291 -4.16 13.97 -0.84
CA GLY A 291 -4.16 12.71 -0.10
C GLY A 291 -4.54 12.89 1.36
N PHE A 292 -4.97 11.84 2.03
CA PHE A 292 -5.41 11.92 3.41
C PHE A 292 -4.23 12.12 4.36
N GLY A 293 -3.32 11.18 4.43
CA GLY A 293 -2.18 11.22 5.34
C GLY A 293 -0.86 10.91 4.65
N CYS A 294 0.18 11.67 4.98
CA CYS A 294 1.51 11.37 4.44
C CYS A 294 2.15 10.19 5.19
N ILE A 295 2.26 10.27 6.50
CA ILE A 295 2.84 9.24 7.37
C ILE A 295 1.75 8.73 8.29
N ASN A 296 1.36 7.47 8.13
CA ASN A 296 0.32 6.84 8.93
C ASN A 296 0.86 5.62 9.66
N VAL A 297 0.78 5.63 10.99
CA VAL A 297 1.17 4.49 11.83
C VAL A 297 -0.01 4.13 12.73
N GLU A 298 -0.62 3.00 12.47
CA GLU A 298 -1.85 2.58 13.11
C GLU A 298 -1.68 1.27 13.87
N CYS A 299 -2.36 1.12 15.01
CA CYS A 299 -2.56 -0.14 15.71
C CYS A 299 -4.00 -0.18 16.22
N VAL A 300 -4.89 -0.80 15.46
CA VAL A 300 -6.35 -0.67 15.66
C VAL A 300 -7.10 -2.00 15.63
N ASP A 301 -6.43 -3.11 15.38
CA ASP A 301 -7.04 -4.44 15.34
C ASP A 301 -6.50 -5.38 16.44
N GLY A 302 -5.97 -4.81 17.50
CA GLY A 302 -5.49 -5.55 18.66
C GLY A 302 -4.04 -6.02 18.58
N GLY A 303 -3.30 -5.70 17.52
CA GLY A 303 -1.93 -6.15 17.28
C GLY A 303 -0.86 -5.49 18.14
N LEU A 304 0.39 -5.84 17.82
CA LEU A 304 1.60 -5.20 18.33
C LEU A 304 2.32 -4.50 17.18
N VAL A 305 2.42 -3.18 17.25
CA VAL A 305 3.19 -2.35 16.31
C VAL A 305 4.31 -1.68 17.07
N GLU A 306 5.57 -1.98 16.73
CA GLU A 306 6.72 -1.47 17.48
C GLU A 306 7.97 -1.27 16.63
N ASN A 307 8.87 -0.40 17.13
CA ASN A 307 10.17 -0.12 16.51
C ASN A 307 10.02 0.37 15.06
N ILE A 308 9.28 1.44 14.89
CA ILE A 308 9.01 2.07 13.60
C ILE A 308 9.89 3.32 13.46
N VAL A 309 10.54 3.45 12.32
CA VAL A 309 11.39 4.61 12.01
C VAL A 309 10.89 5.23 10.71
N VAL A 310 10.60 6.52 10.76
CA VAL A 310 10.31 7.35 9.59
C VAL A 310 11.31 8.48 9.59
N ASP A 311 12.18 8.54 8.59
CA ASP A 311 13.27 9.50 8.58
C ASP A 311 13.52 10.08 7.19
N ASP A 312 13.82 11.37 7.13
CA ASP A 312 14.08 12.14 5.91
C ASP A 312 12.96 12.00 4.87
N ILE A 313 11.82 12.57 5.20
CA ILE A 313 10.63 12.61 4.33
C ILE A 313 10.38 14.03 3.85
N GLU A 314 10.33 14.20 2.54
CA GLU A 314 9.82 15.40 1.89
C GLU A 314 8.36 15.20 1.49
N MET A 315 7.46 16.15 1.86
CA MET A 315 6.04 15.98 1.59
C MET A 315 5.35 17.20 1.03
N GLU A 316 4.41 16.96 0.11
CA GLU A 316 3.46 17.95 -0.40
C GLU A 316 2.19 17.22 -0.90
N GLY A 317 1.03 17.87 -0.81
CA GLY A 317 -0.20 17.31 -1.39
C GLY A 317 -0.98 16.36 -0.48
N TYR A 318 -0.77 16.43 0.83
CA TYR A 318 -1.53 15.65 1.81
C TYR A 318 -2.23 16.55 2.82
N ARG A 319 -3.41 16.13 3.30
CA ARG A 319 -4.22 16.89 4.28
C ARG A 319 -3.57 16.92 5.64
N SER A 320 -3.08 15.77 6.12
CA SER A 320 -2.43 15.63 7.42
C SER A 320 -1.02 15.06 7.25
N PRO A 321 0.00 15.70 7.80
CA PRO A 321 1.37 15.23 7.66
C PRO A 321 1.65 13.90 8.38
N ILE A 322 1.24 13.79 9.64
CA ILE A 322 1.56 12.66 10.52
C ILE A 322 0.28 12.21 11.21
N PHE A 323 -0.01 10.93 11.13
CA PHE A 323 -1.17 10.32 11.77
C PHE A 323 -0.72 9.05 12.50
N ILE A 324 -0.58 9.13 13.85
CA ILE A 324 -0.25 7.99 14.70
C ILE A 324 -1.49 7.68 15.53
N ARG A 325 -2.05 6.47 15.34
CA ARG A 325 -3.34 6.11 15.93
C ARG A 325 -3.36 4.75 16.59
N GLY A 326 -3.64 4.73 17.90
CA GLY A 326 -4.09 3.55 18.62
C GLY A 326 -5.62 3.49 18.69
N GLY A 327 -6.21 2.31 18.61
CA GLY A 327 -7.65 2.12 18.66
C GLY A 327 -8.07 0.66 18.84
N ASP A 328 -9.37 0.41 18.76
CA ASP A 328 -9.94 -0.93 18.81
C ASP A 328 -11.08 -1.06 17.79
N ARG A 329 -10.71 -1.14 16.51
CA ARG A 329 -11.66 -1.22 15.40
C ARG A 329 -12.49 -2.51 15.41
N ARG A 330 -11.96 -3.57 15.99
CA ARG A 330 -12.65 -4.86 16.08
C ARG A 330 -13.61 -4.97 17.26
N GLY A 331 -13.56 -4.02 18.21
CA GLY A 331 -14.43 -4.02 19.39
C GLY A 331 -14.21 -5.23 20.28
N PHE A 332 -12.96 -5.60 20.55
CA PHE A 332 -12.66 -6.69 21.48
C PHE A 332 -13.14 -6.34 22.89
N ASN A 333 -13.92 -7.24 23.50
CA ASN A 333 -14.38 -7.07 24.87
C ASN A 333 -13.22 -7.03 25.87
N ASP A 334 -13.40 -6.26 26.95
CA ASP A 334 -12.36 -5.93 27.93
C ASP A 334 -11.73 -7.10 28.68
N SER A 335 -12.26 -8.29 28.57
CA SER A 335 -11.91 -9.36 29.48
C SER A 335 -10.54 -10.01 29.26
N HIS A 336 -9.88 -9.84 28.11
CA HIS A 336 -8.66 -10.62 27.86
C HIS A 336 -7.66 -9.96 26.89
N ALA A 337 -6.50 -9.55 27.43
CA ALA A 337 -5.29 -9.50 26.62
C ALA A 337 -4.88 -10.96 26.35
N ASP A 338 -5.20 -11.45 25.16
CA ASP A 338 -4.80 -12.77 24.72
C ASP A 338 -3.85 -12.63 23.52
N THR A 339 -2.58 -12.72 23.81
CA THR A 339 -1.52 -12.55 22.79
C THR A 339 -1.53 -13.65 21.74
N SER A 340 -2.05 -14.83 22.07
CA SER A 340 -2.19 -15.93 21.10
C SER A 340 -3.23 -15.62 20.01
N GLN A 341 -4.15 -14.69 20.31
CA GLN A 341 -5.17 -14.22 19.39
C GLN A 341 -4.94 -12.79 18.87
N GLY A 342 -3.71 -12.24 19.03
CA GLY A 342 -3.36 -10.92 18.55
C GLY A 342 -4.04 -9.78 19.33
N ARG A 343 -4.15 -9.90 20.63
CA ARG A 343 -4.74 -8.87 21.50
C ARG A 343 -3.70 -8.17 22.35
N TRP A 344 -2.65 -7.64 21.71
CA TRP A 344 -1.59 -6.89 22.40
C TRP A 344 -1.99 -5.44 22.68
N PHE A 345 -2.78 -4.81 21.79
CA PHE A 345 -3.16 -3.40 21.84
C PHE A 345 -1.96 -2.49 22.10
N THR A 346 -0.87 -2.73 21.41
CA THR A 346 0.39 -2.06 21.68
C THR A 346 0.91 -1.33 20.44
N LEU A 347 1.08 -0.02 20.55
CA LEU A 347 1.78 0.83 19.60
C LEU A 347 2.86 1.58 20.31
N ARG A 348 4.14 1.27 20.03
CA ARG A 348 5.25 1.86 20.77
C ARG A 348 6.54 1.99 19.97
N ASN A 349 7.45 2.81 20.50
CA ASN A 349 8.79 3.02 19.93
C ASN A 349 8.70 3.47 18.46
N VAL A 350 8.03 4.59 18.22
CA VAL A 350 7.91 5.21 16.90
C VAL A 350 8.78 6.46 16.88
N VAL A 351 9.68 6.55 15.93
CA VAL A 351 10.49 7.72 15.67
C VAL A 351 10.11 8.31 14.31
N VAL A 352 9.72 9.57 14.30
CA VAL A 352 9.49 10.33 13.08
C VAL A 352 10.45 11.52 13.11
N SER A 353 11.38 11.55 12.15
CA SER A 353 12.44 12.56 12.13
C SER A 353 12.70 13.12 10.74
N ASN A 354 13.28 14.33 10.69
CA ASN A 354 13.67 14.98 9.44
C ASN A 354 12.53 15.09 8.41
N VAL A 355 11.35 15.53 8.85
CA VAL A 355 10.18 15.69 7.96
C VAL A 355 10.03 17.16 7.59
N ARG A 356 9.97 17.43 6.29
CA ARG A 356 9.84 18.80 5.77
C ARG A 356 8.81 18.87 4.65
N GLY A 357 8.19 20.02 4.48
CA GLY A 357 7.28 20.26 3.37
C GLY A 357 6.03 21.06 3.73
N LYS A 358 4.94 20.78 2.99
CA LYS A 358 3.68 21.53 3.07
C LYS A 358 2.50 20.59 3.16
N ALA A 359 1.60 20.86 4.10
CA ALA A 359 0.28 20.25 4.12
C ALA A 359 -0.71 21.02 3.24
N ASP A 360 -1.65 20.32 2.64
CA ASP A 360 -2.73 20.91 1.84
C ASP A 360 -4.11 20.83 2.51
N GLY A 361 -4.17 20.29 3.71
CA GLY A 361 -5.36 20.25 4.54
C GLY A 361 -5.17 20.94 5.87
N ARG A 362 -6.30 21.15 6.55
CA ARG A 362 -6.38 21.81 7.86
C ARG A 362 -6.41 20.83 9.02
N THR A 363 -6.34 19.55 8.73
CA THR A 363 -6.25 18.48 9.75
C THR A 363 -4.83 18.45 10.28
N PRO A 364 -4.60 18.75 11.56
CA PRO A 364 -3.26 18.73 12.13
C PRO A 364 -2.64 17.34 12.07
N SER A 365 -1.35 17.26 12.25
CA SER A 365 -0.70 16.02 12.66
C SER A 365 -1.31 15.52 13.96
N THR A 366 -1.43 14.20 14.14
CA THR A 366 -2.04 13.65 15.35
C THR A 366 -1.25 12.48 15.90
N VAL A 367 -1.15 12.42 17.25
CA VAL A 367 -0.71 11.24 18.00
C VAL A 367 -1.82 10.94 19.00
N THR A 368 -2.68 9.95 18.68
CA THR A 368 -3.89 9.73 19.47
C THR A 368 -4.10 8.27 19.82
N GLY A 369 -4.45 8.03 21.08
CA GLY A 369 -4.89 6.74 21.58
C GLY A 369 -6.41 6.70 21.78
N ALA A 370 -6.98 5.49 21.74
CA ALA A 370 -8.36 5.27 22.13
C ALA A 370 -8.56 3.84 22.64
N GLY A 371 -9.48 3.70 23.60
CA GLY A 371 -9.71 2.43 24.24
C GLY A 371 -8.46 1.90 24.92
N ARG A 372 -8.06 0.68 24.59
CA ARG A 372 -6.90 0.01 25.20
C ARG A 372 -5.56 0.32 24.53
N CYS A 373 -5.57 0.82 23.30
CA CYS A 373 -4.34 1.08 22.56
C CYS A 373 -3.95 2.54 22.68
N ARG A 374 -2.96 2.82 23.53
CA ARG A 374 -2.36 4.14 23.68
C ARG A 374 -0.95 4.12 23.12
N PRO A 375 -0.67 4.95 22.09
CA PRO A 375 0.70 5.09 21.59
C PRO A 375 1.65 5.47 22.71
N CYS A 376 2.81 4.81 22.81
CA CYS A 376 3.78 5.15 23.84
C CYS A 376 5.22 5.18 23.31
N ASN A 377 6.06 6.00 23.94
CA ASN A 377 7.44 6.25 23.52
C ASN A 377 7.52 6.68 22.05
N ILE A 378 6.88 7.79 21.73
CA ILE A 378 6.84 8.40 20.40
C ILE A 378 7.82 9.57 20.38
N VAL A 379 8.70 9.61 19.39
CA VAL A 379 9.67 10.70 19.20
C VAL A 379 9.38 11.41 17.89
N LEU A 380 9.14 12.72 17.97
CA LEU A 380 9.01 13.61 16.82
C LEU A 380 10.23 14.55 16.84
N LYS A 381 11.06 14.53 15.82
CA LYS A 381 12.32 15.27 15.84
C LYS A 381 12.60 15.93 14.48
N ASP A 382 13.13 17.16 14.52
CA ASP A 382 13.51 17.90 13.31
C ASP A 382 12.38 17.94 12.26
N ILE A 383 11.20 18.39 12.67
CA ILE A 383 10.02 18.52 11.82
C ILE A 383 9.80 19.98 11.47
N ASP A 384 9.71 20.30 10.20
CA ASP A 384 9.49 21.65 9.69
C ASP A 384 8.41 21.64 8.59
N LEU A 385 7.17 21.97 8.96
CA LEU A 385 6.01 21.84 8.10
C LEU A 385 5.23 23.18 7.99
N GLU A 386 4.87 23.50 6.76
CA GLU A 386 3.95 24.59 6.47
C GLU A 386 2.50 24.09 6.43
N ILE A 387 1.62 24.72 7.21
CA ILE A 387 0.22 24.32 7.39
C ILE A 387 -0.70 25.43 6.89
N PRO A 388 -1.76 25.15 6.11
CA PRO A 388 -2.78 26.16 5.79
C PRO A 388 -3.64 26.43 7.03
N GLY A 389 -3.57 27.62 7.58
CA GLY A 389 -4.43 28.01 8.71
C GLY A 389 -5.92 28.01 8.34
N GLU A 390 -6.80 27.94 9.32
CA GLU A 390 -8.25 28.01 9.14
C GLU A 390 -8.85 29.36 9.54
N GLY A 391 -8.00 30.35 9.81
CA GLY A 391 -8.42 31.69 10.19
C GLY A 391 -8.84 31.78 11.66
N GLU A 392 -9.65 32.81 11.97
CA GLU A 392 -10.25 32.96 13.29
C GLU A 392 -11.45 32.02 13.44
N ASN A 393 -11.20 30.81 13.85
CA ASN A 393 -12.24 29.83 14.10
C ASN A 393 -12.42 29.66 15.61
N ARG A 394 -13.56 30.12 16.12
CA ARG A 394 -13.91 30.05 17.55
C ARG A 394 -14.77 28.83 17.90
N LYS A 395 -14.80 27.81 17.04
CA LYS A 395 -15.53 26.58 17.35
C LYS A 395 -14.93 25.90 18.57
N PRO A 396 -15.74 25.41 19.49
CA PRO A 396 -15.23 24.67 20.64
C PRO A 396 -14.59 23.36 20.22
N TYR A 397 -13.60 22.90 20.98
CA TYR A 397 -13.05 21.56 20.86
C TYR A 397 -14.15 20.51 20.93
N SER A 398 -14.13 19.56 20.01
CA SER A 398 -15.23 18.60 19.86
C SER A 398 -14.80 17.13 19.69
N TRP A 399 -13.48 16.82 19.76
CA TRP A 399 -13.01 15.44 19.63
C TRP A 399 -13.44 14.58 20.84
N PRO A 400 -14.21 13.48 20.61
CA PRO A 400 -14.80 12.69 21.69
C PRO A 400 -13.85 11.63 22.29
N GLY A 401 -12.62 11.47 21.78
CA GLY A 401 -11.65 10.55 22.36
C GLY A 401 -12.03 9.07 22.23
N ASP A 402 -12.20 8.38 23.37
CA ASP A 402 -12.43 6.94 23.45
C ASP A 402 -13.71 6.48 22.74
N ASP A 403 -14.74 7.32 22.66
CA ASP A 403 -15.99 6.99 21.93
C ASP A 403 -15.72 6.67 20.45
N LYS A 404 -14.53 6.96 19.96
CA LYS A 404 -14.08 6.67 18.59
C LYS A 404 -13.04 5.56 18.49
N ALA A 405 -12.88 4.74 19.51
CA ALA A 405 -11.95 3.61 19.48
C ALA A 405 -12.20 2.65 18.31
N GLY A 406 -13.47 2.38 18.00
CA GLY A 406 -13.88 1.52 16.88
C GLY A 406 -13.99 2.20 15.52
N ALA A 407 -13.72 3.49 15.41
CA ALA A 407 -13.82 4.20 14.14
C ALA A 407 -12.71 3.79 13.15
N TYR A 408 -13.02 3.86 11.85
CA TYR A 408 -12.02 3.59 10.81
C TYR A 408 -10.88 4.62 10.89
N PRO A 409 -9.63 4.18 11.02
CA PRO A 409 -8.50 5.06 11.31
C PRO A 409 -7.92 5.69 10.04
N GLN A 410 -8.49 6.80 9.65
CA GLN A 410 -7.95 7.67 8.61
C GLN A 410 -8.00 9.11 9.09
N THR A 411 -7.22 9.98 8.51
CA THR A 411 -7.22 11.40 8.89
C THR A 411 -8.59 12.05 8.74
N THR A 412 -9.42 11.54 7.83
CA THR A 412 -10.83 11.93 7.66
C THR A 412 -11.69 11.69 8.90
N LEU A 413 -11.24 10.85 9.84
CA LEU A 413 -11.86 10.69 11.15
C LEU A 413 -12.03 12.04 11.87
N PHE A 414 -11.11 12.96 11.64
CA PHE A 414 -11.11 14.26 12.28
C PHE A 414 -11.88 15.34 11.50
N ASP A 415 -12.32 15.10 10.27
CA ASP A 415 -12.98 16.11 9.43
C ASP A 415 -14.26 16.65 10.04
N SER A 416 -14.95 15.89 10.88
CA SER A 416 -16.17 16.28 11.59
C SER A 416 -15.90 16.95 12.93
N TYR A 417 -14.65 17.06 13.35
CA TYR A 417 -14.28 17.58 14.66
C TYR A 417 -13.39 18.82 14.56
N HIS A 418 -13.49 19.67 15.58
CA HIS A 418 -12.61 20.78 15.75
C HIS A 418 -11.51 20.44 16.75
N LEU A 419 -10.31 20.20 16.25
CA LEU A 419 -9.13 19.89 17.07
C LEU A 419 -8.49 21.17 17.64
N PRO A 420 -7.87 21.12 18.82
CA PRO A 420 -7.41 22.31 19.53
C PRO A 420 -6.05 22.85 19.08
N ALA A 421 -5.49 22.32 18.00
CA ALA A 421 -4.21 22.75 17.43
C ALA A 421 -4.29 22.81 15.90
N TYR A 422 -3.44 23.62 15.27
CA TYR A 422 -3.34 23.61 13.80
C TYR A 422 -2.21 22.72 13.28
N GLY A 423 -1.17 22.47 14.05
CA GLY A 423 0.01 21.69 13.64
C GLY A 423 0.04 20.27 14.17
N LEU A 424 -0.04 20.11 15.51
CA LEU A 424 0.01 18.78 16.16
C LEU A 424 -0.97 18.71 17.34
N PHE A 425 -1.78 17.68 17.34
CA PHE A 425 -2.64 17.33 18.46
C PHE A 425 -2.24 15.97 19.04
N VAL A 426 -1.97 15.95 20.35
CA VAL A 426 -1.64 14.75 21.14
C VAL A 426 -2.77 14.50 22.12
N ASP A 427 -3.33 13.29 22.12
CA ASP A 427 -4.38 12.88 23.07
C ASP A 427 -4.23 11.39 23.41
N LYS A 428 -4.20 11.07 24.72
CA LYS A 428 -4.10 9.69 25.22
C LYS A 428 -2.92 8.92 24.63
N ALA A 429 -1.76 9.55 24.64
CA ALA A 429 -0.48 8.98 24.25
C ALA A 429 0.54 9.23 25.37
N ASP A 430 1.39 8.24 25.64
CA ASP A 430 2.33 8.29 26.74
C ASP A 430 3.77 8.48 26.24
N GLY A 431 4.54 9.34 26.92
CA GLY A 431 5.97 9.54 26.62
C GLY A 431 6.22 10.06 25.20
N VAL A 432 5.38 10.95 24.72
CA VAL A 432 5.61 11.70 23.47
C VAL A 432 6.72 12.73 23.72
N ARG A 433 7.76 12.68 22.92
CA ARG A 433 8.89 13.63 23.00
C ARG A 433 9.01 14.40 21.71
N MET A 434 9.18 15.70 21.80
CA MET A 434 9.34 16.61 20.69
C MET A 434 10.69 17.33 20.79
N ASP A 435 11.48 17.29 19.73
CA ASP A 435 12.75 17.98 19.62
C ASP A 435 12.80 18.71 18.27
N ASN A 436 12.97 20.05 18.30
CA ASN A 436 12.99 20.89 17.10
C ASN A 436 11.78 20.66 16.15
N VAL A 437 10.57 20.64 16.70
CA VAL A 437 9.31 20.46 15.94
C VAL A 437 8.69 21.83 15.67
N LYS A 438 8.49 22.15 14.38
CA LYS A 438 7.98 23.45 13.92
C LYS A 438 6.82 23.27 12.96
N PHE A 439 5.70 23.92 13.27
CA PHE A 439 4.58 24.08 12.36
C PHE A 439 4.42 25.57 12.08
N ARG A 440 4.56 25.94 10.82
CA ARG A 440 4.47 27.34 10.38
C ARG A 440 3.18 27.53 9.59
N LEU A 441 2.48 28.61 9.85
CA LEU A 441 1.33 28.96 9.02
C LEU A 441 1.79 29.41 7.62
N ARG A 442 1.06 29.01 6.61
CA ARG A 442 1.27 29.45 5.23
C ARG A 442 1.17 30.97 5.15
N SER A 443 2.04 31.59 4.35
CA SER A 443 2.06 33.05 4.20
C SER A 443 0.66 33.58 3.83
N GLY A 444 0.21 34.63 4.53
CA GLY A 444 -1.09 35.22 4.34
C GLY A 444 -2.27 34.47 4.97
N THR A 445 -2.00 33.40 5.74
CA THR A 445 -3.03 32.71 6.52
C THR A 445 -2.85 32.93 8.01
N THR A 446 -3.93 32.77 8.76
CA THR A 446 -3.94 32.86 10.22
C THR A 446 -4.61 31.63 10.81
N ASP A 447 -4.36 31.36 12.08
CA ASP A 447 -5.09 30.36 12.87
C ASP A 447 -5.12 30.81 14.33
N SER A 448 -6.27 30.76 14.96
CA SER A 448 -6.44 31.16 16.36
C SER A 448 -6.01 30.07 17.35
N ARG A 449 -5.76 28.86 16.87
CA ARG A 449 -5.31 27.75 17.71
C ARG A 449 -3.79 27.79 17.91
N PRO A 450 -3.25 27.21 18.96
CA PRO A 450 -1.81 27.00 19.09
C PRO A 450 -1.30 26.01 18.02
N ALA A 451 0.00 26.07 17.75
CA ALA A 451 0.66 25.10 16.84
C ALA A 451 0.59 23.67 17.39
N ILE A 452 0.75 23.49 18.68
CA ILE A 452 0.79 22.19 19.37
C ILE A 452 -0.15 22.23 20.57
N CYS A 453 -0.91 21.14 20.75
CA CYS A 453 -1.74 20.94 21.92
C CYS A 453 -1.62 19.48 22.40
N GLU A 454 -1.29 19.29 23.67
CA GLU A 454 -1.25 17.99 24.35
C GLU A 454 -2.35 17.94 25.43
N LYS A 455 -3.05 16.81 25.51
CA LYS A 455 -4.11 16.53 26.49
C LYS A 455 -3.88 15.24 27.25
#